data_8f2cd20a104d22054f8f7a3778e13dd4
#
_entry.id   8f2cd20a104d22054f8f7a3778e13dd4
#
_cell.length_a   1.000
_cell.length_b   1.000
_cell.length_c   1.000
_cell.angle_alpha   90.00
_cell.angle_beta   90.00
_cell.angle_gamma   90.00
#
_symmetry.space_group_name_H-M   'P 1'
#
loop_
_entity.id
_entity.type
_entity.pdbx_description
1 polymer ?
#
loop_
_entity_poly.entity_id
_entity_poly.type
_entity_poly.pdbx_seq_one_letter_code
_entity_poly.pdbx_strand_id
1 'polypeptide(L)'
;METKKVWFVTGASKGLGLALAKKLLEQGYRVVATSRTIQSLHSEIGEQSEHFLPLEVSLTDPENVKSAIGKSIEHFGQLDVMVNNAGYGQIGTLEELSDEEARANFDINVFGTLNVIRNAMPYLRQQRSGHIFNISSIGGYSGNFPGWGIYCATKFAVAGLTESLAEEIKDFGVKATVVYPGYFRTDFLSKESVRTPENVIEEYEAARNSEQAHLDEINGNQPNDPEKGAEAIIKISEEQHPPVHFLLGSGATEALDKKFEMMKGEADKWESLTLSTVI
;
A
#
# COMPACT_ATOMS: atom_id res chain seq x y z
N MET A 1 -16.17 -29.16 -1.51
CA MET A 1 -16.18 -27.69 -1.70
C MET A 1 -14.73 -27.25 -1.71
N GLU A 2 -14.33 -26.50 -2.71
CA GLU A 2 -12.97 -25.94 -2.77
C GLU A 2 -12.78 -24.97 -1.62
N THR A 3 -11.72 -25.14 -0.85
CA THR A 3 -11.45 -24.30 0.34
C THR A 3 -11.09 -22.90 -0.16
N LYS A 4 -11.85 -21.88 0.24
CA LYS A 4 -11.59 -20.48 -0.10
C LYS A 4 -10.18 -20.04 0.35
N LYS A 5 -9.55 -19.15 -0.41
CA LYS A 5 -8.22 -18.58 -0.10
C LYS A 5 -8.18 -17.91 1.27
N VAL A 6 -7.01 -17.94 1.89
CA VAL A 6 -6.68 -17.20 3.12
C VAL A 6 -5.97 -15.90 2.76
N TRP A 7 -6.51 -14.80 3.24
CA TRP A 7 -5.99 -13.45 3.04
C TRP A 7 -5.39 -12.90 4.33
N PHE A 8 -4.22 -12.31 4.23
CA PHE A 8 -3.60 -11.56 5.31
C PHE A 8 -3.57 -10.07 4.91
N VAL A 9 -4.31 -9.23 5.63
CA VAL A 9 -4.47 -7.82 5.31
C VAL A 9 -3.92 -6.95 6.42
N THR A 10 -2.89 -6.14 6.12
CA THR A 10 -2.34 -5.20 7.10
C THR A 10 -3.09 -3.87 7.09
N GLY A 11 -3.21 -3.24 8.27
CA GLY A 11 -3.92 -1.96 8.39
C GLY A 11 -5.41 -2.06 8.07
N ALA A 12 -6.05 -3.14 8.53
CA ALA A 12 -7.43 -3.49 8.20
C ALA A 12 -8.49 -2.87 9.12
N SER A 13 -8.12 -1.95 10.01
CA SER A 13 -9.07 -1.32 10.95
C SER A 13 -9.78 -0.08 10.38
N LYS A 14 -9.37 0.40 9.18
CA LYS A 14 -9.99 1.55 8.51
C LYS A 14 -9.68 1.57 7.01
N GLY A 15 -10.36 2.44 6.29
CA GLY A 15 -10.09 2.74 4.88
C GLY A 15 -10.21 1.55 3.95
N LEU A 16 -9.32 1.49 2.94
CA LEU A 16 -9.34 0.45 1.91
C LEU A 16 -9.10 -0.96 2.49
N GLY A 17 -8.23 -1.08 3.50
CA GLY A 17 -7.96 -2.36 4.17
C GLY A 17 -9.18 -2.91 4.90
N LEU A 18 -9.96 -2.05 5.55
CA LEU A 18 -11.22 -2.43 6.21
C LEU A 18 -12.28 -2.84 5.19
N ALA A 19 -12.47 -2.04 4.14
CA ALA A 19 -13.40 -2.36 3.06
C ALA A 19 -13.07 -3.72 2.43
N LEU A 20 -11.76 -3.97 2.18
CA LEU A 20 -11.31 -5.26 1.66
C LEU A 20 -11.57 -6.41 2.63
N ALA A 21 -11.26 -6.27 3.91
CA ALA A 21 -11.48 -7.32 4.90
C ALA A 21 -12.96 -7.67 5.04
N LYS A 22 -13.85 -6.67 5.11
CA LYS A 22 -15.31 -6.87 5.15
C LYS A 22 -15.81 -7.58 3.88
N LYS A 23 -15.42 -7.11 2.70
CA LYS A 23 -15.83 -7.70 1.42
C LYS A 23 -15.35 -9.14 1.26
N LEU A 24 -14.15 -9.47 1.70
CA LEU A 24 -13.63 -10.83 1.69
C LEU A 24 -14.46 -11.76 2.59
N LEU A 25 -14.80 -11.33 3.79
CA LEU A 25 -15.64 -12.09 4.73
C LEU A 25 -17.05 -12.30 4.17
N GLU A 26 -17.67 -11.26 3.59
CA GLU A 26 -18.97 -11.34 2.91
C GLU A 26 -18.97 -12.40 1.80
N GLN A 27 -17.86 -12.54 1.07
CA GLN A 27 -17.69 -13.53 0.01
C GLN A 27 -17.23 -14.89 0.52
N GLY A 28 -17.12 -15.09 1.85
CA GLY A 28 -16.76 -16.36 2.49
C GLY A 28 -15.29 -16.71 2.40
N TYR A 29 -14.39 -15.75 2.15
CA TYR A 29 -12.94 -15.95 2.27
C TYR A 29 -12.53 -16.02 3.76
N ARG A 30 -11.36 -16.58 4.01
CA ARG A 30 -10.74 -16.59 5.34
C ARG A 30 -9.79 -15.40 5.46
N VAL A 31 -9.93 -14.60 6.50
CA VAL A 31 -9.24 -13.30 6.63
C VAL A 31 -8.47 -13.22 7.93
N VAL A 32 -7.18 -12.97 7.83
CA VAL A 32 -6.36 -12.44 8.91
C VAL A 32 -6.31 -10.92 8.72
N ALA A 33 -6.84 -10.17 9.65
CA ALA A 33 -6.77 -8.72 9.65
C ALA A 33 -5.82 -8.24 10.73
N THR A 34 -4.92 -7.31 10.41
CA THR A 34 -4.02 -6.75 11.41
C THR A 34 -4.21 -5.26 11.61
N SER A 35 -4.05 -4.82 12.86
CA SER A 35 -4.07 -3.42 13.28
C SER A 35 -3.11 -3.21 14.45
N ARG A 36 -2.81 -1.96 14.79
CA ARG A 36 -2.02 -1.60 15.97
C ARG A 36 -2.75 -1.84 17.29
N THR A 37 -4.08 -1.93 17.26
CA THR A 37 -4.94 -2.23 18.41
C THR A 37 -5.99 -3.24 17.98
N ILE A 38 -6.15 -4.32 18.74
CA ILE A 38 -7.13 -5.37 18.42
C ILE A 38 -8.56 -4.87 18.55
N GLN A 39 -8.81 -3.94 19.48
CA GLN A 39 -10.13 -3.36 19.75
C GLN A 39 -10.73 -2.69 18.51
N SER A 40 -9.90 -2.05 17.69
CA SER A 40 -10.37 -1.43 16.44
C SER A 40 -10.86 -2.46 15.40
N LEU A 41 -10.28 -3.66 15.39
CA LEU A 41 -10.76 -4.75 14.53
C LEU A 41 -12.05 -5.36 15.08
N HIS A 42 -12.14 -5.57 16.40
CA HIS A 42 -13.35 -6.08 17.02
C HIS A 42 -14.55 -5.15 16.82
N SER A 43 -14.35 -3.84 16.97
CA SER A 43 -15.44 -2.86 16.77
C SER A 43 -15.90 -2.76 15.33
N GLU A 44 -15.00 -2.89 14.36
CA GLU A 44 -15.29 -2.68 12.96
C GLU A 44 -15.73 -3.94 12.22
N ILE A 45 -15.21 -5.12 12.61
CA ILE A 45 -15.42 -6.38 11.90
C ILE A 45 -16.09 -7.42 12.80
N GLY A 46 -15.65 -7.53 14.05
CA GLY A 46 -16.18 -8.48 15.03
C GLY A 46 -15.10 -9.32 15.69
N GLU A 47 -15.56 -10.32 16.45
CA GLU A 47 -14.69 -11.24 17.17
C GLU A 47 -14.12 -12.34 16.25
N GLN A 48 -13.07 -13.03 16.74
CA GLN A 48 -12.48 -14.17 16.03
C GLN A 48 -13.54 -15.25 15.71
N SER A 49 -13.44 -15.83 14.51
CA SER A 49 -14.31 -16.91 14.05
C SER A 49 -13.54 -17.91 13.19
N GLU A 50 -14.21 -18.93 12.68
CA GLU A 50 -13.63 -19.90 11.73
C GLU A 50 -13.17 -19.26 10.40
N HIS A 51 -13.65 -18.05 10.07
CA HIS A 51 -13.28 -17.29 8.87
C HIS A 51 -12.51 -16.02 9.16
N PHE A 52 -12.38 -15.60 10.42
CA PHE A 52 -11.78 -14.33 10.79
C PHE A 52 -10.80 -14.45 11.96
N LEU A 53 -9.56 -14.01 11.74
CA LEU A 53 -8.52 -13.93 12.75
C LEU A 53 -8.02 -12.48 12.89
N PRO A 54 -8.51 -11.71 13.88
CA PRO A 54 -7.97 -10.39 14.19
C PRO A 54 -6.66 -10.51 14.97
N LEU A 55 -5.63 -9.74 14.58
CA LEU A 55 -4.33 -9.74 15.26
C LEU A 55 -3.84 -8.31 15.52
N GLU A 56 -3.33 -8.08 16.71
CA GLU A 56 -2.58 -6.87 17.03
C GLU A 56 -1.14 -7.01 16.54
N VAL A 57 -0.71 -6.10 15.63
CA VAL A 57 0.60 -6.20 14.99
C VAL A 57 1.26 -4.83 14.85
N SER A 58 2.47 -4.70 15.39
CA SER A 58 3.41 -3.63 15.07
C SER A 58 4.27 -4.04 13.89
N LEU A 59 4.12 -3.38 12.74
CA LEU A 59 4.87 -3.71 11.53
C LEU A 59 6.36 -3.34 11.63
N THR A 60 6.73 -2.45 12.55
CA THR A 60 8.12 -2.05 12.80
C THR A 60 8.87 -3.05 13.68
N ASP A 61 8.17 -4.03 14.24
CA ASP A 61 8.76 -5.14 15.01
C ASP A 61 8.74 -6.44 14.17
N PRO A 62 9.89 -6.87 13.62
CA PRO A 62 9.97 -8.07 12.78
C PRO A 62 9.51 -9.36 13.49
N GLU A 63 9.78 -9.49 14.80
CA GLU A 63 9.39 -10.68 15.55
C GLU A 63 7.87 -10.70 15.82
N ASN A 64 7.25 -9.54 16.03
CA ASN A 64 5.81 -9.42 16.13
C ASN A 64 5.12 -9.80 14.80
N VAL A 65 5.65 -9.34 13.67
CA VAL A 65 5.17 -9.72 12.33
C VAL A 65 5.32 -11.23 12.10
N LYS A 66 6.48 -11.80 12.43
CA LYS A 66 6.76 -13.24 12.31
C LYS A 66 5.77 -14.08 13.14
N SER A 67 5.52 -13.66 14.38
CA SER A 67 4.53 -14.29 15.25
C SER A 67 3.12 -14.25 14.65
N ALA A 68 2.72 -13.11 14.08
CA ALA A 68 1.40 -12.96 13.46
C ALA A 68 1.23 -13.87 12.23
N ILE A 69 2.25 -13.98 11.38
CA ILE A 69 2.23 -14.89 10.23
C ILE A 69 2.19 -16.35 10.70
N GLY A 70 2.98 -16.71 11.71
CA GLY A 70 2.96 -18.06 12.31
C GLY A 70 1.57 -18.43 12.85
N LYS A 71 0.93 -17.53 13.61
CA LYS A 71 -0.46 -17.73 14.10
C LYS A 71 -1.46 -17.90 12.97
N SER A 72 -1.26 -17.17 11.85
CA SER A 72 -2.13 -17.28 10.67
C SER A 72 -2.06 -18.66 10.03
N ILE A 73 -0.84 -19.18 9.88
CA ILE A 73 -0.60 -20.55 9.38
C ILE A 73 -1.14 -21.59 10.36
N GLU A 74 -0.93 -21.42 11.65
CA GLU A 74 -1.46 -22.33 12.69
C GLU A 74 -2.99 -22.39 12.64
N HIS A 75 -3.65 -21.25 12.47
CA HIS A 75 -5.10 -21.14 12.48
C HIS A 75 -5.77 -21.67 11.21
N PHE A 76 -5.23 -21.32 10.03
CA PHE A 76 -5.84 -21.61 8.72
C PHE A 76 -5.13 -22.70 7.91
N GLY A 77 -3.92 -23.10 8.29
CA GLY A 77 -3.11 -24.12 7.61
C GLY A 77 -2.37 -23.62 6.36
N GLN A 78 -2.69 -22.43 5.85
CA GLN A 78 -2.12 -21.85 4.63
C GLN A 78 -2.22 -20.33 4.62
N LEU A 79 -1.49 -19.71 3.69
CA LEU A 79 -1.63 -18.29 3.31
C LEU A 79 -1.63 -18.20 1.79
N ASP A 80 -2.62 -17.54 1.20
CA ASP A 80 -2.74 -17.47 -0.26
C ASP A 80 -2.52 -16.05 -0.79
N VAL A 81 -3.03 -15.05 -0.07
CA VAL A 81 -2.92 -13.65 -0.50
C VAL A 81 -2.45 -12.78 0.65
N MET A 82 -1.40 -12.00 0.39
CA MET A 82 -0.87 -10.99 1.33
C MET A 82 -1.18 -9.61 0.80
N VAL A 83 -1.78 -8.74 1.62
CA VAL A 83 -2.06 -7.35 1.25
C VAL A 83 -1.35 -6.41 2.22
N ASN A 84 -0.24 -5.84 1.79
CA ASN A 84 0.50 -4.82 2.51
C ASN A 84 -0.16 -3.47 2.27
N ASN A 85 -1.20 -3.20 3.05
CA ASN A 85 -2.01 -1.99 2.94
C ASN A 85 -1.68 -0.95 4.03
N ALA A 86 -1.15 -1.36 5.16
CA ALA A 86 -0.82 -0.44 6.26
C ALA A 86 0.15 0.65 5.80
N GLY A 87 -0.17 1.88 6.16
CA GLY A 87 0.64 3.06 5.84
C GLY A 87 -0.07 4.34 6.26
N TYR A 88 0.66 5.44 6.27
CA TYR A 88 0.12 6.76 6.56
C TYR A 88 0.76 7.84 5.67
N GLY A 89 0.05 8.95 5.49
CA GLY A 89 0.52 10.11 4.77
C GLY A 89 1.39 11.02 5.66
N GLN A 90 2.50 11.52 5.12
CA GLN A 90 3.31 12.55 5.78
C GLN A 90 3.33 13.77 4.87
N ILE A 91 2.72 14.85 5.33
CA ILE A 91 2.81 16.18 4.71
C ILE A 91 3.99 16.93 5.34
N GLY A 92 4.58 17.81 4.59
CA GLY A 92 5.72 18.65 4.91
C GLY A 92 6.69 18.70 3.74
N THR A 93 7.31 19.87 3.52
CA THR A 93 8.40 19.99 2.55
C THR A 93 9.62 19.22 3.02
N LEU A 94 10.59 18.98 2.13
CA LEU A 94 11.82 18.30 2.49
C LEU A 94 12.67 19.08 3.51
N GLU A 95 12.47 20.40 3.61
CA GLU A 95 13.15 21.25 4.58
C GLU A 95 12.44 21.29 5.94
N GLU A 96 11.10 21.21 5.94
CA GLU A 96 10.29 21.24 7.16
C GLU A 96 10.40 19.96 7.98
N LEU A 97 10.43 18.81 7.29
CA LEU A 97 10.40 17.51 7.96
C LEU A 97 11.75 17.18 8.62
N SER A 98 11.68 16.86 9.90
CA SER A 98 12.82 16.33 10.63
C SER A 98 13.25 14.96 10.13
N ASP A 99 14.50 14.55 10.45
CA ASP A 99 14.99 13.19 10.16
C ASP A 99 14.12 12.12 10.82
N GLU A 100 13.61 12.38 12.03
CA GLU A 100 12.74 11.46 12.76
C GLU A 100 11.38 11.27 12.06
N GLU A 101 10.72 12.34 11.65
CA GLU A 101 9.44 12.28 10.92
C GLU A 101 9.60 11.53 9.59
N ALA A 102 10.65 11.82 8.84
CA ALA A 102 10.93 11.16 7.58
C ALA A 102 11.18 9.66 7.78
N ARG A 103 12.04 9.27 8.73
CA ARG A 103 12.35 7.87 9.06
C ARG A 103 11.10 7.13 9.52
N ALA A 104 10.31 7.72 10.41
CA ALA A 104 9.08 7.09 10.90
C ALA A 104 8.09 6.76 9.77
N ASN A 105 8.02 7.59 8.71
CA ASN A 105 7.20 7.29 7.55
C ASN A 105 7.76 6.11 6.73
N PHE A 106 9.09 6.05 6.54
CA PHE A 106 9.76 4.91 5.91
C PHE A 106 9.63 3.63 6.73
N ASP A 107 9.77 3.70 8.05
CA ASP A 107 9.69 2.54 8.94
C ASP A 107 8.36 1.80 8.80
N ILE A 108 7.25 2.54 8.71
CA ILE A 108 5.92 1.94 8.52
C ILE A 108 5.70 1.55 7.05
N ASN A 109 5.83 2.51 6.13
CA ASN A 109 5.38 2.31 4.75
C ASN A 109 6.28 1.37 3.95
N VAL A 110 7.59 1.35 4.25
CA VAL A 110 8.59 0.58 3.50
C VAL A 110 9.09 -0.61 4.31
N PHE A 111 9.72 -0.36 5.47
CA PHE A 111 10.30 -1.46 6.25
C PHE A 111 9.24 -2.35 6.87
N GLY A 112 8.07 -1.82 7.26
CA GLY A 112 6.91 -2.60 7.67
C GLY A 112 6.44 -3.55 6.57
N THR A 113 6.33 -3.07 5.33
CA THR A 113 6.02 -3.90 4.14
C THR A 113 7.08 -5.00 3.94
N LEU A 114 8.37 -4.66 4.04
CA LEU A 114 9.46 -5.63 3.92
C LEU A 114 9.44 -6.69 5.03
N ASN A 115 9.09 -6.32 6.26
CA ASN A 115 8.95 -7.26 7.37
C ASN A 115 7.88 -8.31 7.08
N VAL A 116 6.73 -7.90 6.51
CA VAL A 116 5.68 -8.84 6.11
C VAL A 116 6.17 -9.76 4.98
N ILE A 117 6.75 -9.19 3.92
CA ILE A 117 7.27 -9.97 2.77
C ILE A 117 8.28 -11.02 3.25
N ARG A 118 9.30 -10.62 4.03
CA ARG A 118 10.37 -11.52 4.52
C ARG A 118 9.82 -12.69 5.33
N ASN A 119 8.80 -12.45 6.14
CA ASN A 119 8.24 -13.48 7.01
C ASN A 119 7.17 -14.34 6.30
N ALA A 120 6.50 -13.84 5.25
CA ALA A 120 5.53 -14.61 4.47
C ALA A 120 6.19 -15.47 3.38
N MET A 121 7.24 -14.96 2.74
CA MET A 121 7.88 -15.62 1.59
C MET A 121 8.34 -17.06 1.82
N PRO A 122 8.90 -17.46 2.98
CA PRO A 122 9.26 -18.87 3.22
C PRO A 122 8.07 -19.82 3.04
N TYR A 123 6.88 -19.43 3.53
CA TYR A 123 5.66 -20.24 3.41
C TYR A 123 5.14 -20.26 1.96
N LEU A 124 5.01 -19.09 1.32
CA LEU A 124 4.53 -18.99 -0.06
C LEU A 124 5.45 -19.76 -1.04
N ARG A 125 6.77 -19.65 -0.87
CA ARG A 125 7.77 -20.39 -1.67
C ARG A 125 7.65 -21.91 -1.47
N GLN A 126 7.48 -22.36 -0.23
CA GLN A 126 7.26 -23.77 0.06
C GLN A 126 5.95 -24.29 -0.53
N GLN A 127 4.90 -23.47 -0.45
CA GLN A 127 3.56 -23.73 -0.98
C GLN A 127 3.52 -23.74 -2.52
N ARG A 128 4.53 -23.11 -3.17
CA ARG A 128 4.61 -22.93 -4.64
C ARG A 128 3.41 -22.16 -5.20
N SER A 129 2.78 -21.33 -4.39
CA SER A 129 1.63 -20.51 -4.76
C SER A 129 1.48 -19.34 -3.81
N GLY A 130 0.85 -18.28 -4.29
CA GLY A 130 0.50 -17.10 -3.49
C GLY A 130 0.48 -15.83 -4.33
N HIS A 131 -0.08 -14.76 -3.74
CA HIS A 131 -0.11 -13.45 -4.37
C HIS A 131 0.14 -12.36 -3.33
N ILE A 132 1.12 -11.50 -3.56
CA ILE A 132 1.47 -10.37 -2.71
C ILE A 132 1.00 -9.09 -3.37
N PHE A 133 0.10 -8.36 -2.73
CA PHE A 133 -0.32 -7.02 -3.12
C PHE A 133 0.38 -6.00 -2.20
N ASN A 134 1.11 -5.07 -2.78
CA ASN A 134 1.69 -3.95 -2.08
C ASN A 134 0.96 -2.67 -2.46
N ILE A 135 0.30 -2.03 -1.49
CA ILE A 135 -0.47 -0.81 -1.74
C ILE A 135 0.48 0.40 -1.77
N SER A 136 0.75 0.84 -2.98
CA SER A 136 1.45 2.09 -3.25
C SER A 136 0.46 3.28 -3.30
N SER A 137 0.54 4.13 -4.30
CA SER A 137 -0.30 5.32 -4.53
C SER A 137 -0.01 5.85 -5.94
N ILE A 138 -0.83 6.75 -6.46
CA ILE A 138 -0.43 7.64 -7.56
C ILE A 138 0.88 8.38 -7.23
N GLY A 139 1.13 8.66 -5.94
CA GLY A 139 2.40 9.17 -5.43
C GLY A 139 3.58 8.21 -5.54
N GLY A 140 3.38 6.96 -5.98
CA GLY A 140 4.44 5.97 -6.18
C GLY A 140 5.01 5.93 -7.61
N TYR A 141 4.44 6.69 -8.55
CA TYR A 141 4.98 6.91 -9.89
C TYR A 141 5.01 8.40 -10.29
N SER A 142 4.35 9.27 -9.53
CA SER A 142 4.39 10.72 -9.71
C SER A 142 4.69 11.40 -8.38
N GLY A 143 5.77 12.18 -8.31
CA GLY A 143 6.14 12.97 -7.13
C GLY A 143 5.71 14.44 -7.24
N ASN A 144 4.84 14.79 -8.16
CA ASN A 144 4.46 16.17 -8.44
C ASN A 144 3.34 16.67 -7.48
N PHE A 145 3.59 16.50 -6.18
CA PHE A 145 2.70 16.90 -5.09
C PHE A 145 3.50 17.71 -4.07
N PRO A 146 3.43 19.06 -4.10
CA PRO A 146 4.12 19.90 -3.12
C PRO A 146 3.77 19.51 -1.68
N GLY A 147 4.77 19.37 -0.82
CA GLY A 147 4.58 18.96 0.57
C GLY A 147 4.37 17.46 0.79
N TRP A 148 4.38 16.60 -0.25
CA TRP A 148 4.22 15.15 -0.11
C TRP A 148 5.49 14.36 -0.43
N GLY A 149 6.64 15.02 -0.49
CA GLY A 149 7.90 14.44 -0.99
C GLY A 149 8.31 13.15 -0.28
N ILE A 150 8.33 13.11 1.05
CA ILE A 150 8.69 11.92 1.84
C ILE A 150 7.67 10.79 1.66
N TYR A 151 6.38 11.10 1.71
CA TYR A 151 5.35 10.10 1.44
C TYR A 151 5.50 9.50 0.03
N CYS A 152 5.63 10.35 -0.99
CA CYS A 152 5.87 9.87 -2.36
C CYS A 152 7.12 9.00 -2.44
N ALA A 153 8.22 9.39 -1.82
CA ALA A 153 9.44 8.58 -1.78
C ALA A 153 9.20 7.19 -1.20
N THR A 154 8.41 7.05 -0.11
CA THR A 154 8.03 5.73 0.42
C THR A 154 7.21 4.92 -0.59
N LYS A 155 6.31 5.56 -1.33
CA LYS A 155 5.44 4.87 -2.31
C LYS A 155 6.18 4.50 -3.60
N PHE A 156 7.16 5.29 -4.03
CA PHE A 156 8.13 4.90 -5.06
C PHE A 156 8.99 3.71 -4.61
N ALA A 157 9.46 3.72 -3.36
CA ALA A 157 10.21 2.58 -2.81
C ALA A 157 9.38 1.30 -2.82
N VAL A 158 8.12 1.34 -2.39
CA VAL A 158 7.20 0.20 -2.44
C VAL A 158 6.98 -0.27 -3.88
N ALA A 159 6.88 0.62 -4.85
CA ALA A 159 6.74 0.25 -6.26
C ALA A 159 7.97 -0.50 -6.76
N GLY A 160 9.17 0.07 -6.60
CA GLY A 160 10.41 -0.55 -7.05
C GLY A 160 10.70 -1.89 -6.36
N LEU A 161 10.42 -1.99 -5.04
CA LEU A 161 10.51 -3.27 -4.31
C LEU A 161 9.57 -4.33 -4.89
N THR A 162 8.36 -3.94 -5.31
CA THR A 162 7.38 -4.89 -5.84
C THR A 162 7.77 -5.37 -7.24
N GLU A 163 8.30 -4.49 -8.08
CA GLU A 163 8.82 -4.85 -9.40
C GLU A 163 9.94 -5.88 -9.28
N SER A 164 10.94 -5.62 -8.41
CA SER A 164 12.02 -6.56 -8.15
C SER A 164 11.53 -7.88 -7.59
N LEU A 165 10.63 -7.81 -6.59
CA LEU A 165 10.03 -8.99 -5.98
C LEU A 165 9.33 -9.88 -7.02
N ALA A 166 8.57 -9.28 -7.96
CA ALA A 166 7.86 -10.04 -8.99
C ALA A 166 8.81 -10.90 -9.83
N GLU A 167 9.99 -10.37 -10.17
CA GLU A 167 11.04 -11.12 -10.88
C GLU A 167 11.70 -12.19 -10.02
N GLU A 168 11.97 -11.90 -8.74
CA GLU A 168 12.62 -12.82 -7.80
C GLU A 168 11.79 -14.07 -7.49
N ILE A 169 10.44 -13.94 -7.49
CA ILE A 169 9.54 -15.00 -7.02
C ILE A 169 8.81 -15.76 -8.14
N LYS A 170 8.94 -15.37 -9.40
CA LYS A 170 8.21 -15.98 -10.53
C LYS A 170 8.40 -17.49 -10.64
N ASP A 171 9.61 -17.97 -10.39
CA ASP A 171 9.93 -19.41 -10.47
C ASP A 171 9.36 -20.22 -9.30
N PHE A 172 8.86 -19.54 -8.27
CA PHE A 172 8.20 -20.20 -7.13
C PHE A 172 6.67 -20.30 -7.31
N GLY A 173 6.11 -19.85 -8.43
CA GLY A 173 4.66 -19.82 -8.64
C GLY A 173 3.94 -18.77 -7.78
N VAL A 174 4.69 -17.85 -7.16
CA VAL A 174 4.17 -16.73 -6.37
C VAL A 174 4.11 -15.48 -7.26
N LYS A 175 3.12 -14.63 -7.05
CA LYS A 175 2.87 -13.40 -7.81
C LYS A 175 3.03 -12.18 -6.93
N ALA A 176 3.40 -11.05 -7.52
CA ALA A 176 3.41 -9.76 -6.84
C ALA A 176 2.76 -8.69 -7.72
N THR A 177 1.93 -7.87 -7.11
CA THR A 177 1.25 -6.73 -7.74
C THR A 177 1.41 -5.48 -6.88
N VAL A 178 1.94 -4.42 -7.46
CA VAL A 178 1.86 -3.09 -6.87
C VAL A 178 0.53 -2.45 -7.29
N VAL A 179 -0.23 -1.98 -6.31
CA VAL A 179 -1.49 -1.28 -6.53
C VAL A 179 -1.24 0.22 -6.38
N TYR A 180 -1.74 1.01 -7.31
CA TYR A 180 -1.65 2.48 -7.28
C TYR A 180 -3.04 3.10 -7.14
N PRO A 181 -3.57 3.22 -5.92
CA PRO A 181 -4.83 3.90 -5.72
C PRO A 181 -4.73 5.38 -6.07
N GLY A 182 -5.76 5.89 -6.75
CA GLY A 182 -6.07 7.31 -6.79
C GLY A 182 -6.70 7.77 -5.46
N TYR A 183 -7.56 8.78 -5.52
CA TYR A 183 -8.26 9.28 -4.33
C TYR A 183 -9.50 8.45 -4.03
N PHE A 184 -9.42 7.60 -3.00
CA PHE A 184 -10.53 6.79 -2.48
C PHE A 184 -11.19 7.48 -1.27
N ARG A 185 -12.52 7.43 -1.19
CA ARG A 185 -13.28 8.04 -0.09
C ARG A 185 -13.14 7.20 1.17
N THR A 186 -12.06 7.46 1.89
CA THR A 186 -11.67 6.82 3.15
C THR A 186 -11.13 7.87 4.10
N ASP A 187 -10.89 7.50 5.35
CA ASP A 187 -10.26 8.36 6.35
C ASP A 187 -8.75 8.54 6.14
N PHE A 188 -8.21 8.21 4.95
CA PHE A 188 -6.77 8.34 4.70
C PHE A 188 -6.29 9.79 4.79
N LEU A 189 -7.12 10.77 4.39
CA LEU A 189 -6.81 12.19 4.51
C LEU A 189 -7.25 12.83 5.84
N SER A 190 -7.73 12.03 6.79
CA SER A 190 -8.04 12.53 8.14
C SER A 190 -6.76 12.80 8.94
N LYS A 191 -6.86 13.64 9.98
CA LYS A 191 -5.76 13.94 10.92
C LYS A 191 -5.20 12.71 11.65
N GLU A 192 -5.92 11.59 11.62
CA GLU A 192 -5.49 10.33 12.23
C GLU A 192 -4.63 9.50 11.27
N SER A 193 -4.67 9.78 9.98
CA SER A 193 -3.97 9.03 8.92
C SER A 193 -2.98 9.88 8.14
N VAL A 194 -3.00 11.19 8.29
CA VAL A 194 -2.01 12.12 7.76
C VAL A 194 -1.36 12.85 8.92
N ARG A 195 -0.03 12.92 8.89
CA ARG A 195 0.76 13.74 9.80
C ARG A 195 1.22 14.99 9.07
N THR A 196 1.22 16.11 9.77
CA THR A 196 1.76 17.40 9.32
C THR A 196 3.11 17.66 9.98
N PRO A 197 3.97 18.53 9.45
CA PRO A 197 5.28 18.80 10.02
C PRO A 197 5.16 19.52 11.38
N GLU A 198 6.07 19.21 12.29
CA GLU A 198 6.17 19.96 13.55
C GLU A 198 6.71 21.37 13.34
N ASN A 199 7.60 21.53 12.35
CA ASN A 199 8.20 22.82 11.99
C ASN A 199 7.65 23.29 10.64
N VAL A 200 6.79 24.32 10.66
CA VAL A 200 6.15 24.89 9.47
C VAL A 200 6.96 26.08 8.98
N ILE A 201 7.23 26.13 7.66
CA ILE A 201 7.89 27.24 6.97
C ILE A 201 6.86 27.88 6.02
N GLU A 202 6.36 29.05 6.39
CA GLU A 202 5.26 29.71 5.70
C GLU A 202 5.58 30.10 4.25
N GLU A 203 6.85 30.31 3.92
CA GLU A 203 7.32 30.65 2.58
C GLU A 203 7.06 29.57 1.54
N TYR A 204 6.78 28.33 1.94
CA TYR A 204 6.38 27.25 1.05
C TYR A 204 4.88 27.27 0.72
N GLU A 205 4.40 28.38 0.14
CA GLU A 205 2.98 28.60 -0.20
C GLU A 205 2.36 27.43 -0.99
N ALA A 206 3.09 26.86 -1.95
CA ALA A 206 2.59 25.72 -2.73
C ALA A 206 2.34 24.48 -1.87
N ALA A 207 3.14 24.24 -0.83
CA ALA A 207 2.93 23.14 0.11
C ALA A 207 1.74 23.42 1.03
N ARG A 208 1.58 24.66 1.51
CA ARG A 208 0.40 25.08 2.33
C ARG A 208 -0.90 24.93 1.54
N ASN A 209 -0.93 25.40 0.29
CA ASN A 209 -2.09 25.23 -0.58
C ASN A 209 -2.40 23.76 -0.86
N SER A 210 -1.37 22.94 -1.07
CA SER A 210 -1.53 21.49 -1.26
C SER A 210 -2.08 20.81 0.01
N GLU A 211 -1.56 21.16 1.18
CA GLU A 211 -2.04 20.66 2.47
C GLU A 211 -3.52 20.99 2.68
N GLN A 212 -3.88 22.25 2.53
CA GLN A 212 -5.25 22.71 2.67
C GLN A 212 -6.19 21.98 1.70
N ALA A 213 -5.81 21.90 0.42
CA ALA A 213 -6.62 21.21 -0.58
C ALA A 213 -6.87 19.74 -0.20
N HIS A 214 -5.86 19.03 0.30
CA HIS A 214 -6.01 17.62 0.68
C HIS A 214 -6.85 17.44 1.94
N LEU A 215 -6.62 18.25 2.98
CA LEU A 215 -7.26 18.07 4.27
C LEU A 215 -8.70 18.64 4.32
N ASP A 216 -8.95 19.73 3.61
CA ASP A 216 -10.22 20.47 3.73
C ASP A 216 -11.13 20.28 2.51
N GLU A 217 -10.59 20.17 1.28
CA GLU A 217 -11.39 20.15 0.05
C GLU A 217 -11.59 18.73 -0.50
N ILE A 218 -10.52 17.93 -0.54
CA ILE A 218 -10.54 16.56 -1.10
C ILE A 218 -11.06 15.57 -0.07
N ASN A 219 -10.72 15.75 1.20
CA ASN A 219 -11.13 14.85 2.27
C ASN A 219 -12.66 14.80 2.40
N GLY A 220 -13.23 13.58 2.32
CA GLY A 220 -14.67 13.35 2.28
C GLY A 220 -15.32 13.48 0.89
N ASN A 221 -14.63 14.09 -0.08
CA ASN A 221 -15.11 14.31 -1.45
C ASN A 221 -14.37 13.48 -2.52
N GLN A 222 -13.57 12.50 -2.10
CA GLN A 222 -12.83 11.65 -3.02
C GLN A 222 -13.79 10.89 -3.96
N PRO A 223 -13.46 10.76 -5.27
CA PRO A 223 -14.40 10.23 -6.26
C PRO A 223 -14.52 8.70 -6.26
N ASN A 224 -13.54 7.99 -5.68
CA ASN A 224 -13.52 6.53 -5.77
C ASN A 224 -14.08 5.87 -4.51
N ASP A 225 -14.82 4.79 -4.72
CA ASP A 225 -15.49 3.99 -3.70
C ASP A 225 -14.55 2.87 -3.20
N PRO A 226 -14.24 2.82 -1.88
CA PRO A 226 -13.36 1.79 -1.32
C PRO A 226 -13.90 0.36 -1.45
N GLU A 227 -15.22 0.15 -1.47
CA GLU A 227 -15.80 -1.18 -1.67
C GLU A 227 -15.55 -1.68 -3.09
N LYS A 228 -15.74 -0.82 -4.10
CA LYS A 228 -15.40 -1.15 -5.49
C LYS A 228 -13.90 -1.35 -5.68
N GLY A 229 -13.08 -0.59 -4.94
CA GLY A 229 -11.64 -0.81 -4.89
C GLY A 229 -11.27 -2.19 -4.34
N ALA A 230 -11.93 -2.61 -3.27
CA ALA A 230 -11.77 -3.94 -2.69
C ALA A 230 -12.19 -5.05 -3.67
N GLU A 231 -13.33 -4.92 -4.34
CA GLU A 231 -13.80 -5.86 -5.37
C GLU A 231 -12.80 -6.00 -6.53
N ALA A 232 -12.19 -4.89 -6.96
CA ALA A 232 -11.18 -4.91 -8.01
C ALA A 232 -9.91 -5.65 -7.58
N ILE A 233 -9.43 -5.48 -6.33
CA ILE A 233 -8.29 -6.21 -5.79
C ILE A 233 -8.61 -7.72 -5.70
N ILE A 234 -9.80 -8.08 -5.22
CA ILE A 234 -10.26 -9.47 -5.16
C ILE A 234 -10.24 -10.09 -6.57
N LYS A 235 -10.81 -9.40 -7.56
CA LYS A 235 -10.83 -9.87 -8.95
C LYS A 235 -9.42 -10.10 -9.51
N ILE A 236 -8.48 -9.17 -9.30
CA ILE A 236 -7.09 -9.33 -9.73
C ILE A 236 -6.42 -10.53 -9.05
N SER A 237 -6.77 -10.86 -7.81
CA SER A 237 -6.22 -12.03 -7.12
C SER A 237 -6.64 -13.37 -7.72
N GLU A 238 -7.72 -13.37 -8.51
CA GLU A 238 -8.25 -14.56 -9.18
C GLU A 238 -7.66 -14.75 -10.58
N GLU A 239 -7.00 -13.73 -11.13
CA GLU A 239 -6.40 -13.80 -12.46
C GLU A 239 -5.22 -14.78 -12.49
N GLN A 240 -5.16 -15.57 -13.57
CA GLN A 240 -4.04 -16.49 -13.79
C GLN A 240 -2.72 -15.74 -14.02
N HIS A 241 -2.78 -14.62 -14.73
CA HIS A 241 -1.65 -13.75 -15.05
C HIS A 241 -1.97 -12.30 -14.62
N PRO A 242 -1.95 -12.00 -13.31
CA PRO A 242 -2.23 -10.65 -12.84
C PRO A 242 -1.13 -9.68 -13.26
N PRO A 243 -1.44 -8.40 -13.42
CA PRO A 243 -0.43 -7.39 -13.74
C PRO A 243 0.52 -7.17 -12.55
N VAL A 244 1.77 -6.80 -12.84
CA VAL A 244 2.69 -6.29 -11.81
C VAL A 244 2.25 -4.90 -11.36
N HIS A 245 1.77 -4.06 -12.30
CA HIS A 245 1.28 -2.71 -12.02
C HIS A 245 -0.24 -2.64 -12.16
N PHE A 246 -0.95 -2.34 -11.09
CA PHE A 246 -2.38 -2.21 -11.09
C PHE A 246 -2.81 -0.78 -10.69
N LEU A 247 -3.23 0.00 -11.67
CA LEU A 247 -3.81 1.33 -11.45
C LEU A 247 -5.24 1.17 -10.93
N LEU A 248 -5.57 1.83 -9.82
CA LEU A 248 -6.84 1.64 -9.16
C LEU A 248 -7.58 2.97 -8.95
N GLY A 249 -8.77 3.06 -9.53
CA GLY A 249 -9.64 4.24 -9.44
C GLY A 249 -9.39 5.31 -10.50
N SER A 250 -10.29 6.28 -10.57
CA SER A 250 -10.20 7.41 -11.49
C SER A 250 -9.00 8.31 -11.15
N GLY A 251 -8.46 8.96 -12.16
CA GLY A 251 -7.29 9.84 -12.04
C GLY A 251 -5.94 9.12 -12.04
N ALA A 252 -5.90 7.81 -11.78
CA ALA A 252 -4.64 7.06 -11.75
C ALA A 252 -4.02 6.95 -13.15
N THR A 253 -4.82 6.61 -14.16
CA THR A 253 -4.35 6.50 -15.55
C THR A 253 -3.89 7.86 -16.10
N GLU A 254 -4.69 8.92 -15.90
CA GLU A 254 -4.35 10.27 -16.38
C GLU A 254 -3.08 10.82 -15.72
N ALA A 255 -2.86 10.54 -14.44
CA ALA A 255 -1.62 10.94 -13.77
C ALA A 255 -0.40 10.19 -14.31
N LEU A 256 -0.57 8.90 -14.66
CA LEU A 256 0.47 8.09 -15.28
C LEU A 256 0.82 8.63 -16.69
N ASP A 257 -0.19 8.87 -17.52
CA ASP A 257 0.00 9.38 -18.88
C ASP A 257 0.76 10.72 -18.86
N LYS A 258 0.34 11.68 -18.03
CA LYS A 258 1.04 12.94 -17.83
C LYS A 258 2.50 12.76 -17.41
N LYS A 259 2.76 11.79 -16.50
CA LYS A 259 4.13 11.49 -16.08
C LYS A 259 4.98 10.95 -17.22
N PHE A 260 4.45 10.02 -18.02
CA PHE A 260 5.16 9.47 -19.18
C PHE A 260 5.41 10.50 -20.25
N GLU A 261 4.43 11.33 -20.60
CA GLU A 261 4.58 12.41 -21.58
C GLU A 261 5.69 13.39 -21.14
N MET A 262 5.68 13.80 -19.88
CA MET A 262 6.72 14.68 -19.33
C MET A 262 8.11 14.05 -19.44
N MET A 263 8.28 12.81 -18.95
CA MET A 263 9.57 12.13 -18.97
C MET A 263 10.05 11.89 -20.41
N LYS A 264 9.15 11.51 -21.31
CA LYS A 264 9.48 11.31 -22.73
C LYS A 264 9.94 12.62 -23.39
N GLY A 265 9.22 13.72 -23.13
CA GLY A 265 9.60 15.05 -23.66
C GLY A 265 10.98 15.52 -23.16
N GLU A 266 11.29 15.26 -21.87
CA GLU A 266 12.62 15.55 -21.32
C GLU A 266 13.71 14.65 -21.95
N ALA A 267 13.44 13.35 -22.09
CA ALA A 267 14.36 12.40 -22.70
C ALA A 267 14.68 12.79 -24.15
N ASP A 268 13.68 13.11 -24.97
CA ASP A 268 13.83 13.51 -26.36
C ASP A 268 14.63 14.82 -26.49
N LYS A 269 14.38 15.78 -25.61
CA LYS A 269 15.10 17.05 -25.59
C LYS A 269 16.60 16.88 -25.34
N TRP A 270 16.98 15.91 -24.51
CA TRP A 270 18.35 15.70 -24.08
C TRP A 270 19.02 14.47 -24.70
N GLU A 271 18.39 13.82 -25.70
CA GLU A 271 18.86 12.58 -26.32
C GLU A 271 20.31 12.70 -26.84
N SER A 272 20.64 13.78 -27.56
CA SER A 272 21.99 13.98 -28.10
C SER A 272 23.06 14.02 -27.00
N LEU A 273 22.77 14.69 -25.86
CA LEU A 273 23.68 14.75 -24.73
C LEU A 273 23.77 13.38 -24.04
N THR A 274 22.64 12.68 -23.88
CA THR A 274 22.60 11.34 -23.30
C THR A 274 23.46 10.36 -24.09
N LEU A 275 23.33 10.36 -25.42
CA LEU A 275 24.08 9.46 -26.32
C LEU A 275 25.56 9.86 -26.44
N SER A 276 25.92 11.09 -26.12
CA SER A 276 27.35 11.53 -26.16
C SER A 276 28.22 10.85 -25.10
N THR A 277 27.61 10.16 -24.13
CA THR A 277 28.32 9.37 -23.08
C THR A 277 28.69 7.94 -23.51
N VAL A 278 28.28 7.53 -24.72
CA VAL A 278 28.60 6.20 -25.27
C VAL A 278 30.07 6.17 -25.67
N ILE A 279 30.80 5.10 -25.28
CA ILE A 279 32.22 4.88 -25.61
C ILE A 279 32.34 4.37 -27.05
#